data_d146d86882dcaf5479990331641febab
#
_entry.id   d146d86882dcaf5479990331641febab
#
_cell.length_a   1.000
_cell.length_b   1.000
_cell.length_c   1.000
_cell.angle_alpha   90.00
_cell.angle_beta   90.00
_cell.angle_gamma   90.00
#
_symmetry.space_group_name_H-M   'P 1'
#
loop_
_entity.id
_entity.type
_entity.pdbx_description
1 polymer ?
#
loop_
_entity_poly.entity_id
_entity_poly.type
_entity_poly.pdbx_seq_one_letter_code
_entity_poly.pdbx_strand_id
1 'polypeptide(L)'
;MKRIKKTKIIATLGPSTSNADCIEKLIKEGVDVLRINFSHSSHKEAEALIKDIRQVNTKLNTNTSILADLQGPKLRIGDIRPDTNLKDGNKISIKTGEEFIGDEKTIFVNYQSLPNEINKGEKILIDDGKIILKVTDTNKKDEINAEVIQGGDLFSNKGFNLPNTNISQPALTEKDIKDAVFSAKQNVDWIALSFVRHESDVKSLIKLLEKITDHRIPVIAKIEKSEGVKNIDNIMKYASGVMVARGDLGVEINASEVPLIQKKLVYKAKKARIPVIIATQMMESMMASLNPNRAEVNDVANSVMDGADAVMLSGETSVGKHPIEVIQTISSIIGKVENSNLISLKHKHPTDYDSERFITKSICYYAAKIANDTNAKAISTLTNSGYTAYQISSWRPKTHVLVFTSNNRILTQLNLLWGVKAFYYDSTESTDKTVEEINKIAFDNNYLHKDDKVINLTSMPIHLKGMVNTVRVSKI
;
A
#
# COMPACT_ATOMS: atom_id res chain seq x y z
N MET A 1 2.20 -25.49 13.53
CA MET A 1 2.87 -24.74 12.43
C MET A 1 2.04 -23.51 12.11
N LYS A 2 2.55 -22.29 12.29
CA LYS A 2 1.91 -21.07 11.75
C LYS A 2 1.88 -21.23 10.23
N ARG A 3 0.68 -21.20 9.64
CA ARG A 3 0.53 -21.25 8.18
C ARG A 3 1.19 -20.00 7.61
N ILE A 4 2.23 -20.19 6.80
CA ILE A 4 2.97 -19.11 6.16
C ILE A 4 2.06 -18.59 5.02
N LYS A 5 1.40 -17.45 5.24
CA LYS A 5 0.60 -16.76 4.21
C LYS A 5 1.51 -16.05 3.21
N LYS A 6 1.04 -15.86 2.00
CA LYS A 6 1.76 -15.17 0.92
C LYS A 6 1.31 -13.73 0.74
N THR A 7 -0.01 -13.49 0.80
CA THR A 7 -0.57 -12.13 0.82
C THR A 7 -0.20 -11.46 2.14
N LYS A 8 0.32 -10.25 2.05
CA LYS A 8 0.86 -9.51 3.19
C LYS A 8 -0.23 -8.74 3.93
N ILE A 9 -0.01 -8.49 5.21
CA ILE A 9 -0.89 -7.69 6.05
C ILE A 9 -0.16 -6.42 6.45
N ILE A 10 -0.78 -5.28 6.17
CA ILE A 10 -0.35 -3.96 6.64
C ILE A 10 -1.26 -3.56 7.78
N ALA A 11 -0.69 -3.25 8.95
CA ALA A 11 -1.41 -2.74 10.10
C ALA A 11 -1.02 -1.29 10.37
N THR A 12 -2.01 -0.41 10.54
CA THR A 12 -1.77 0.97 10.92
C THR A 12 -1.62 1.07 12.44
N LEU A 13 -0.55 1.71 12.87
CA LEU A 13 -0.33 2.00 14.28
C LEU A 13 -1.11 3.25 14.70
N GLY A 14 -1.54 3.25 15.95
CA GLY A 14 -2.29 4.35 16.56
C GLY A 14 -2.54 4.08 18.04
N PRO A 15 -3.45 4.82 18.68
CA PRO A 15 -3.67 4.74 20.13
C PRO A 15 -3.82 3.32 20.71
N SER A 16 -4.47 2.41 19.96
CA SER A 16 -4.67 1.01 20.43
C SER A 16 -3.42 0.13 20.28
N THR A 17 -2.40 0.56 19.53
CA THR A 17 -1.26 -0.30 19.15
C THR A 17 0.09 0.41 19.20
N SER A 18 0.19 1.54 19.92
CA SER A 18 1.37 2.41 19.96
C SER A 18 2.48 1.97 20.93
N ASN A 19 2.39 0.81 21.57
CA ASN A 19 3.44 0.32 22.48
C ASN A 19 4.14 -0.93 21.95
N ALA A 20 5.38 -1.15 22.40
CA ALA A 20 6.24 -2.22 21.93
C ALA A 20 5.63 -3.64 22.12
N ASP A 21 4.88 -3.87 23.20
CA ASP A 21 4.24 -5.17 23.45
C ASP A 21 3.11 -5.45 22.45
N CYS A 22 2.31 -4.46 22.11
CA CYS A 22 1.30 -4.60 21.05
C CYS A 22 1.95 -4.81 19.68
N ILE A 23 3.00 -4.05 19.35
CA ILE A 23 3.77 -4.20 18.12
C ILE A 23 4.32 -5.63 18.02
N GLU A 24 4.89 -6.16 19.11
CA GLU A 24 5.38 -7.53 19.17
C GLU A 24 4.27 -8.56 18.90
N LYS A 25 3.10 -8.39 19.51
CA LYS A 25 1.93 -9.25 19.28
C LYS A 25 1.46 -9.19 17.83
N LEU A 26 1.32 -8.00 17.25
CA LEU A 26 0.93 -7.82 15.86
C LEU A 26 1.88 -8.57 14.91
N ILE A 27 3.19 -8.43 15.10
CA ILE A 27 4.22 -9.11 14.28
C ILE A 27 4.13 -10.63 14.46
N LYS A 28 3.97 -11.12 15.70
CA LYS A 28 3.79 -12.55 15.97
C LYS A 28 2.54 -13.14 15.34
N GLU A 29 1.46 -12.37 15.24
CA GLU A 29 0.21 -12.79 14.58
C GLU A 29 0.28 -12.70 13.06
N GLY A 30 1.34 -12.10 12.50
CA GLY A 30 1.64 -12.18 11.07
C GLY A 30 1.50 -10.85 10.33
N VAL A 31 1.61 -9.72 10.99
CA VAL A 31 1.76 -8.41 10.33
C VAL A 31 3.12 -8.36 9.64
N ASP A 32 3.12 -7.96 8.37
CA ASP A 32 4.32 -7.87 7.54
C ASP A 32 4.82 -6.43 7.41
N VAL A 33 3.92 -5.46 7.50
CA VAL A 33 4.22 -4.03 7.34
C VAL A 33 3.46 -3.23 8.39
N LEU A 34 4.14 -2.33 9.09
CA LEU A 34 3.55 -1.40 10.02
C LEU A 34 3.48 -0.01 9.39
N ARG A 35 2.26 0.53 9.30
CA ARG A 35 2.00 1.85 8.70
C ARG A 35 1.92 2.92 9.77
N ILE A 36 2.65 4.02 9.55
CA ILE A 36 2.58 5.26 10.32
C ILE A 36 1.86 6.30 9.47
N ASN A 37 0.72 6.79 9.95
CA ASN A 37 -0.13 7.74 9.23
C ASN A 37 0.19 9.18 9.66
N PHE A 38 0.89 9.93 8.83
CA PHE A 38 1.27 11.31 9.10
C PHE A 38 0.12 12.32 9.06
N SER A 39 -1.10 11.88 8.73
CA SER A 39 -2.30 12.72 8.96
C SER A 39 -2.59 12.92 10.45
N HIS A 40 -2.14 12.00 11.31
CA HIS A 40 -2.49 11.94 12.73
C HIS A 40 -1.27 11.79 13.67
N SER A 41 -0.10 11.46 13.14
CA SER A 41 1.11 11.26 13.93
C SER A 41 2.03 12.47 13.85
N SER A 42 2.50 12.95 14.98
CA SER A 42 3.61 13.91 15.06
C SER A 42 4.95 13.22 14.78
N HIS A 43 5.99 13.99 14.42
CA HIS A 43 7.34 13.46 14.22
C HIS A 43 7.87 12.75 15.47
N LYS A 44 7.60 13.28 16.68
CA LYS A 44 8.02 12.69 17.96
C LYS A 44 7.39 11.32 18.21
N GLU A 45 6.10 11.18 17.95
CA GLU A 45 5.40 9.89 18.07
C GLU A 45 5.89 8.90 17.01
N ALA A 46 6.04 9.34 15.77
CA ALA A 46 6.56 8.52 14.69
C ALA A 46 7.98 7.99 14.97
N GLU A 47 8.87 8.82 15.53
CA GLU A 47 10.23 8.43 15.91
C GLU A 47 10.22 7.33 16.98
N ALA A 48 9.38 7.48 18.01
CA ALA A 48 9.22 6.46 19.05
C ALA A 48 8.73 5.14 18.48
N LEU A 49 7.70 5.17 17.62
CA LEU A 49 7.17 3.98 16.96
C LEU A 49 8.22 3.29 16.07
N ILE A 50 8.97 4.06 15.27
CA ILE A 50 10.03 3.52 14.41
C ILE A 50 11.09 2.80 15.26
N LYS A 51 11.51 3.41 16.36
CA LYS A 51 12.47 2.81 17.30
C LYS A 51 11.94 1.50 17.87
N ASP A 52 10.70 1.47 18.36
CA ASP A 52 10.09 0.28 18.92
C ASP A 52 9.97 -0.84 17.89
N ILE A 53 9.56 -0.54 16.65
CA ILE A 53 9.49 -1.51 15.56
C ILE A 53 10.87 -2.13 15.28
N ARG A 54 11.92 -1.31 15.19
CA ARG A 54 13.28 -1.79 14.94
C ARG A 54 13.80 -2.67 16.10
N GLN A 55 13.51 -2.31 17.34
CA GLN A 55 13.85 -3.11 18.52
C GLN A 55 13.12 -4.46 18.54
N VAL A 56 11.81 -4.46 18.25
CA VAL A 56 11.02 -5.69 18.16
C VAL A 56 11.49 -6.58 17.01
N ASN A 57 11.82 -6.01 15.85
CA ASN A 57 12.41 -6.76 14.73
C ASN A 57 13.71 -7.47 15.16
N THR A 58 14.60 -6.78 15.86
CA THR A 58 15.84 -7.37 16.39
C THR A 58 15.53 -8.49 17.38
N LYS A 59 14.63 -8.25 18.36
CA LYS A 59 14.22 -9.23 19.37
C LYS A 59 13.64 -10.50 18.77
N LEU A 60 12.81 -10.37 17.74
CA LEU A 60 12.10 -11.49 17.11
C LEU A 60 12.85 -12.09 15.91
N ASN A 61 13.98 -11.53 15.52
CA ASN A 61 14.68 -11.86 14.26
C ASN A 61 13.73 -11.80 13.06
N THR A 62 13.01 -10.66 12.92
CA THR A 62 12.04 -10.42 11.84
C THR A 62 12.43 -9.18 11.03
N ASN A 63 11.84 -9.05 9.83
CA ASN A 63 12.10 -7.96 8.89
C ASN A 63 10.81 -7.16 8.61
N THR A 64 9.98 -6.90 9.63
CA THR A 64 8.74 -6.13 9.44
C THR A 64 9.05 -4.74 8.90
N SER A 65 8.41 -4.39 7.78
CA SER A 65 8.63 -3.11 7.09
C SER A 65 7.93 -1.95 7.80
N ILE A 66 8.45 -0.75 7.60
CA ILE A 66 7.83 0.50 8.03
C ILE A 66 7.36 1.27 6.79
N LEU A 67 6.07 1.57 6.73
CA LEU A 67 5.44 2.39 5.71
C LEU A 67 5.05 3.76 6.28
N ALA A 68 5.70 4.82 5.83
CA ALA A 68 5.30 6.20 6.10
C ALA A 68 4.23 6.63 5.10
N ASP A 69 3.04 6.98 5.56
CA ASP A 69 1.92 7.39 4.71
C ASP A 69 1.67 8.89 4.86
N LEU A 70 1.99 9.65 3.80
CA LEU A 70 1.88 11.10 3.75
C LEU A 70 0.41 11.54 3.67
N GLN A 71 0.09 12.69 4.25
CA GLN A 71 -1.28 13.17 4.34
C GLN A 71 -1.87 13.54 2.98
N GLY A 72 -1.08 14.23 2.14
CA GLY A 72 -1.55 14.82 0.88
C GLY A 72 -2.45 16.05 1.06
N PRO A 73 -2.92 16.64 -0.05
CA PRO A 73 -3.74 17.84 -0.06
C PRO A 73 -5.21 17.52 0.27
N LYS A 74 -5.48 17.01 1.48
CA LYS A 74 -6.87 16.72 1.89
C LYS A 74 -7.58 18.03 2.23
N LEU A 75 -8.57 18.39 1.41
CA LEU A 75 -9.43 19.54 1.66
C LEU A 75 -10.38 19.25 2.81
N ARG A 76 -10.63 20.25 3.64
CA ARG A 76 -11.56 20.17 4.78
C ARG A 76 -12.33 21.45 4.93
N ILE A 77 -13.55 21.34 5.46
CA ILE A 77 -14.27 22.51 5.95
C ILE A 77 -13.65 22.96 7.27
N GLY A 78 -13.84 24.22 7.63
CA GLY A 78 -13.41 24.80 8.90
C GLY A 78 -14.28 24.37 10.08
N ASP A 79 -14.17 25.10 11.18
CA ASP A 79 -14.99 24.86 12.35
C ASP A 79 -16.46 25.24 12.08
N ILE A 80 -17.36 24.45 12.65
CA ILE A 80 -18.81 24.57 12.49
C ILE A 80 -19.45 24.72 13.86
N ARG A 81 -20.47 25.55 13.97
CA ARG A 81 -21.27 25.69 15.20
C ARG A 81 -21.90 24.36 15.60
N PRO A 82 -21.97 24.04 16.90
CA PRO A 82 -22.68 22.86 17.36
C PRO A 82 -24.12 22.80 16.83
N ASP A 83 -24.63 21.59 16.64
CA ASP A 83 -26.01 21.30 16.22
C ASP A 83 -26.38 21.88 14.83
N THR A 84 -25.38 22.19 13.98
CA THR A 84 -25.63 22.63 12.61
C THR A 84 -26.12 21.47 11.76
N ASN A 85 -27.28 21.64 11.14
CA ASN A 85 -27.88 20.65 10.24
C ASN A 85 -28.27 21.31 8.91
N LEU A 86 -27.82 20.74 7.81
CA LEU A 86 -28.17 21.16 6.46
C LEU A 86 -29.43 20.45 5.98
N LYS A 87 -30.40 21.20 5.47
CA LYS A 87 -31.68 20.66 4.96
C LYS A 87 -31.66 20.66 3.42
N ASP A 88 -32.21 19.60 2.83
CA ASP A 88 -32.37 19.47 1.38
C ASP A 88 -33.07 20.70 0.79
N GLY A 89 -32.57 21.16 -0.36
CA GLY A 89 -33.07 22.36 -1.07
C GLY A 89 -32.60 23.69 -0.51
N ASN A 90 -31.94 23.74 0.64
CA ASN A 90 -31.41 24.99 1.16
C ASN A 90 -30.20 25.47 0.34
N LYS A 91 -30.02 26.79 0.33
CA LYS A 91 -28.83 27.42 -0.27
C LYS A 91 -27.77 27.62 0.82
N ILE A 92 -26.52 27.36 0.44
CA ILE A 92 -25.33 27.52 1.30
C ILE A 92 -24.24 28.25 0.51
N SER A 93 -23.52 29.15 1.19
CA SER A 93 -22.32 29.80 0.64
C SER A 93 -21.06 29.15 1.20
N ILE A 94 -20.10 28.87 0.33
CA ILE A 94 -18.79 28.32 0.66
C ILE A 94 -17.77 29.39 0.42
N LYS A 95 -17.05 29.82 1.46
CA LYS A 95 -16.07 30.91 1.40
C LYS A 95 -14.66 30.42 1.63
N THR A 96 -13.73 31.10 0.97
CA THR A 96 -12.28 30.93 1.16
C THR A 96 -11.70 32.24 1.71
N GLY A 97 -10.44 32.24 2.14
CA GLY A 97 -9.77 33.43 2.69
C GLY A 97 -9.58 33.36 4.20
N GLU A 98 -10.15 34.32 4.95
CA GLU A 98 -10.05 34.30 6.41
C GLU A 98 -10.95 33.23 7.02
N GLU A 99 -10.40 32.48 7.98
CA GLU A 99 -11.11 31.39 8.66
C GLU A 99 -12.20 31.96 9.62
N PHE A 100 -13.36 31.34 9.61
CA PHE A 100 -14.48 31.68 10.51
C PHE A 100 -15.23 30.39 10.90
N ILE A 101 -16.03 30.51 11.97
CA ILE A 101 -16.91 29.42 12.42
C ILE A 101 -18.17 29.42 11.54
N GLY A 102 -18.34 28.35 10.78
CA GLY A 102 -19.45 28.17 9.85
C GLY A 102 -20.77 27.79 10.53
N ASP A 103 -21.86 27.86 9.77
CA ASP A 103 -23.21 27.51 10.17
C ASP A 103 -24.00 26.90 8.98
N GLU A 104 -25.33 26.81 9.10
CA GLU A 104 -26.21 26.26 8.06
C GLU A 104 -26.30 27.12 6.78
N LYS A 105 -25.77 28.34 6.79
CA LYS A 105 -25.80 29.28 5.65
C LYS A 105 -24.45 29.46 5.01
N THR A 106 -23.37 29.38 5.81
CA THR A 106 -22.02 29.72 5.31
C THR A 106 -20.99 28.78 5.95
N ILE A 107 -20.11 28.21 5.13
CA ILE A 107 -19.00 27.37 5.57
C ILE A 107 -17.68 27.87 5.01
N PHE A 108 -16.62 27.69 5.76
CA PHE A 108 -15.24 27.97 5.33
C PHE A 108 -14.57 26.75 4.75
N VAL A 109 -13.73 26.93 3.71
CA VAL A 109 -12.83 25.90 3.15
C VAL A 109 -11.45 26.49 2.96
N ASN A 110 -10.43 25.76 3.40
CA ASN A 110 -9.03 26.17 3.39
C ASN A 110 -8.32 26.04 2.03
N TYR A 111 -9.05 26.22 0.91
CA TYR A 111 -8.47 26.15 -0.43
C TYR A 111 -8.81 27.40 -1.24
N GLN A 112 -7.89 28.36 -1.26
CA GLN A 112 -8.10 29.69 -1.78
C GLN A 112 -8.41 29.73 -3.30
N SER A 113 -7.84 28.82 -4.09
CA SER A 113 -8.08 28.76 -5.53
C SER A 113 -9.43 28.13 -5.93
N LEU A 114 -10.15 27.53 -4.97
CA LEU A 114 -11.36 26.76 -5.25
C LEU A 114 -12.43 27.54 -6.06
N PRO A 115 -12.78 28.80 -5.74
CA PRO A 115 -13.80 29.52 -6.48
C PRO A 115 -13.46 29.73 -7.97
N ASN A 116 -12.15 29.81 -8.30
CA ASN A 116 -11.68 29.94 -9.69
C ASN A 116 -11.76 28.62 -10.47
N GLU A 117 -11.58 27.49 -9.79
CA GLU A 117 -11.43 26.18 -10.41
C GLU A 117 -12.77 25.44 -10.55
N ILE A 118 -13.68 25.63 -9.58
CA ILE A 118 -14.99 24.97 -9.58
C ILE A 118 -15.95 25.63 -10.59
N ASN A 119 -16.85 24.82 -11.17
CA ASN A 119 -17.82 25.30 -12.14
C ASN A 119 -19.26 25.05 -11.71
N LYS A 120 -20.18 25.86 -12.21
CA LYS A 120 -21.62 25.67 -12.01
C LYS A 120 -22.05 24.25 -12.43
N GLY A 121 -22.84 23.60 -11.59
CA GLY A 121 -23.36 22.27 -11.79
C GLY A 121 -22.50 21.15 -11.24
N GLU A 122 -21.23 21.44 -10.87
CA GLU A 122 -20.36 20.45 -10.23
C GLU A 122 -20.84 20.12 -8.81
N LYS A 123 -20.46 18.92 -8.35
CA LYS A 123 -20.82 18.43 -7.02
C LYS A 123 -19.71 18.67 -6.01
N ILE A 124 -20.12 18.97 -4.79
CA ILE A 124 -19.26 19.02 -3.61
C ILE A 124 -19.78 17.95 -2.64
N LEU A 125 -18.88 17.14 -2.12
CA LEU A 125 -19.20 16.09 -1.17
C LEU A 125 -18.53 16.38 0.16
N ILE A 126 -19.28 16.34 1.26
CA ILE A 126 -18.76 16.58 2.61
C ILE A 126 -19.01 15.33 3.46
N ASP A 127 -18.07 15.03 4.39
CA ASP A 127 -18.09 13.85 5.27
C ASP A 127 -18.28 12.54 4.50
N ASP A 128 -17.37 12.30 3.56
CA ASP A 128 -17.35 11.11 2.68
C ASP A 128 -18.63 10.90 1.87
N GLY A 129 -19.28 12.02 1.48
CA GLY A 129 -20.49 12.01 0.66
C GLY A 129 -21.80 11.84 1.42
N LYS A 130 -21.80 11.92 2.75
CA LYS A 130 -23.03 11.98 3.54
C LYS A 130 -23.83 13.25 3.26
N ILE A 131 -23.16 14.37 2.97
CA ILE A 131 -23.73 15.61 2.54
C ILE A 131 -23.31 15.87 1.10
N ILE A 132 -24.28 16.21 0.23
CA ILE A 132 -24.06 16.47 -1.18
C ILE A 132 -24.58 17.87 -1.51
N LEU A 133 -23.68 18.71 -2.03
CA LEU A 133 -24.01 20.02 -2.53
C LEU A 133 -23.84 20.08 -4.04
N LYS A 134 -24.62 20.93 -4.71
CA LYS A 134 -24.47 21.23 -6.15
C LYS A 134 -24.20 22.72 -6.32
N VAL A 135 -23.11 23.05 -6.97
CA VAL A 135 -22.73 24.43 -7.24
C VAL A 135 -23.76 25.09 -8.14
N THR A 136 -24.31 26.19 -7.67
CA THR A 136 -25.29 27.01 -8.41
C THR A 136 -24.61 28.18 -9.10
N ASP A 137 -23.59 28.79 -8.46
CA ASP A 137 -22.82 29.91 -8.97
C ASP A 137 -21.47 30.06 -8.25
N THR A 138 -20.55 30.83 -8.83
CA THR A 138 -19.28 31.20 -8.18
C THR A 138 -18.87 32.60 -8.67
N ASN A 139 -18.40 33.44 -7.72
CA ASN A 139 -17.87 34.75 -8.07
C ASN A 139 -16.45 34.73 -8.66
N LYS A 140 -15.87 33.50 -8.79
CA LYS A 140 -14.50 33.25 -9.31
C LYS A 140 -13.42 33.98 -8.50
N LYS A 141 -13.69 34.32 -7.24
CA LYS A 141 -12.79 35.06 -6.38
C LYS A 141 -12.63 34.39 -4.99
N ASP A 142 -13.68 34.41 -4.20
CA ASP A 142 -13.63 33.96 -2.79
C ASP A 142 -14.92 33.28 -2.30
N GLU A 143 -15.97 33.19 -3.15
CA GLU A 143 -17.27 32.66 -2.76
C GLU A 143 -17.88 31.74 -3.83
N ILE A 144 -18.47 30.65 -3.37
CA ILE A 144 -19.21 29.68 -4.15
C ILE A 144 -20.61 29.53 -3.54
N ASN A 145 -21.63 29.63 -4.35
CA ASN A 145 -23.01 29.36 -3.96
C ASN A 145 -23.41 27.95 -4.37
N ALA A 146 -24.01 27.21 -3.47
CA ALA A 146 -24.44 25.84 -3.71
C ALA A 146 -25.83 25.57 -3.15
N GLU A 147 -26.51 24.58 -3.71
CA GLU A 147 -27.76 24.01 -3.21
C GLU A 147 -27.49 22.69 -2.53
N VAL A 148 -28.10 22.44 -1.38
CA VAL A 148 -28.03 21.19 -0.66
C VAL A 148 -28.91 20.16 -1.37
N ILE A 149 -28.29 19.16 -2.00
CA ILE A 149 -29.01 18.04 -2.67
C ILE A 149 -29.34 16.95 -1.68
N GLN A 150 -28.43 16.68 -0.76
CA GLN A 150 -28.59 15.77 0.37
C GLN A 150 -27.96 16.41 1.60
N GLY A 151 -28.77 16.67 2.59
CA GLY A 151 -28.39 17.31 3.84
C GLY A 151 -28.06 16.31 4.94
N GLY A 152 -27.90 16.85 6.15
CA GLY A 152 -27.56 16.09 7.34
C GLY A 152 -26.82 16.93 8.36
N ASP A 153 -26.40 16.29 9.46
CA ASP A 153 -25.61 16.95 10.51
C ASP A 153 -24.22 17.31 10.00
N LEU A 154 -23.84 18.57 10.15
CA LEU A 154 -22.56 19.10 9.71
C LEU A 154 -21.62 19.29 10.92
N PHE A 155 -20.45 18.65 10.85
CA PHE A 155 -19.45 18.70 11.91
C PHE A 155 -18.16 19.39 11.44
N SER A 156 -17.42 19.99 12.37
CA SER A 156 -16.14 20.66 12.11
C SER A 156 -15.10 19.75 11.46
N ASN A 157 -14.25 20.31 10.63
CA ASN A 157 -13.04 19.67 10.06
C ASN A 157 -13.31 18.42 9.19
N LYS A 158 -14.54 18.27 8.68
CA LYS A 158 -14.90 17.16 7.79
C LYS A 158 -14.26 17.27 6.42
N GLY A 159 -13.98 16.11 5.80
CA GLY A 159 -13.46 16.02 4.43
C GLY A 159 -14.37 16.72 3.43
N PHE A 160 -13.74 17.40 2.46
CA PHE A 160 -14.39 18.16 1.40
C PHE A 160 -13.86 17.63 0.07
N ASN A 161 -14.69 16.93 -0.68
CA ASN A 161 -14.32 16.25 -1.92
C ASN A 161 -14.96 16.88 -3.13
N LEU A 162 -14.24 16.88 -4.24
CA LEU A 162 -14.57 17.54 -5.49
C LEU A 162 -14.41 16.55 -6.65
N PRO A 163 -15.39 15.66 -6.89
CA PRO A 163 -15.24 14.57 -7.85
C PRO A 163 -15.15 15.01 -9.31
N ASN A 164 -15.63 16.23 -9.62
CA ASN A 164 -15.69 16.74 -10.98
C ASN A 164 -14.73 17.91 -11.24
N THR A 165 -14.07 18.44 -10.19
CA THR A 165 -13.25 19.65 -10.29
C THR A 165 -11.77 19.28 -10.37
N ASN A 166 -11.09 19.79 -11.38
CA ASN A 166 -9.63 19.68 -11.48
C ASN A 166 -8.97 20.72 -10.58
N ILE A 167 -8.37 20.30 -9.47
CA ILE A 167 -7.68 21.18 -8.53
C ILE A 167 -6.21 21.31 -8.89
N SER A 168 -5.66 22.53 -8.83
CA SER A 168 -4.24 22.81 -9.15
C SER A 168 -3.29 22.54 -8.00
N GLN A 169 -3.81 22.31 -6.78
CA GLN A 169 -2.99 22.05 -5.60
C GLN A 169 -2.06 20.84 -5.83
N PRO A 170 -0.75 20.96 -5.56
CA PRO A 170 0.19 19.86 -5.73
C PRO A 170 -0.13 18.70 -4.79
N ALA A 171 0.12 17.46 -5.24
CA ALA A 171 -0.05 16.28 -4.41
C ALA A 171 0.90 16.27 -3.20
N LEU A 172 2.05 16.94 -3.31
CA LEU A 172 3.04 17.07 -2.25
C LEU A 172 2.91 18.44 -1.59
N THR A 173 2.28 18.50 -0.42
CA THR A 173 2.13 19.73 0.37
C THR A 173 3.41 20.10 1.13
N GLU A 174 3.49 21.30 1.70
CA GLU A 174 4.62 21.70 2.55
C GLU A 174 4.79 20.78 3.78
N LYS A 175 3.67 20.32 4.35
CA LYS A 175 3.66 19.34 5.43
C LYS A 175 4.24 18.01 4.94
N ASP A 176 3.80 17.52 3.78
CA ASP A 176 4.29 16.27 3.22
C ASP A 176 5.78 16.32 2.90
N ILE A 177 6.30 17.46 2.48
CA ILE A 177 7.75 17.66 2.30
C ILE A 177 8.49 17.47 3.63
N LYS A 178 8.00 18.07 4.71
CA LYS A 178 8.60 17.93 6.05
C LYS A 178 8.52 16.48 6.54
N ASP A 179 7.38 15.84 6.36
CA ASP A 179 7.13 14.45 6.76
C ASP A 179 7.98 13.47 5.94
N ALA A 180 8.15 13.70 4.63
CA ALA A 180 9.00 12.88 3.76
C ALA A 180 10.49 13.03 4.14
N VAL A 181 10.97 14.25 4.42
CA VAL A 181 12.33 14.52 4.90
C VAL A 181 12.60 13.81 6.22
N PHE A 182 11.66 13.91 7.16
CA PHE A 182 11.74 13.22 8.45
C PHE A 182 11.78 11.70 8.24
N SER A 183 10.85 11.15 7.49
CA SER A 183 10.76 9.71 7.21
C SER A 183 12.03 9.16 6.56
N ALA A 184 12.60 9.90 5.61
CA ALA A 184 13.84 9.53 4.95
C ALA A 184 15.02 9.49 5.93
N LYS A 185 15.14 10.47 6.83
CA LYS A 185 16.18 10.51 7.89
C LYS A 185 16.01 9.38 8.91
N GLN A 186 14.78 8.94 9.18
CA GLN A 186 14.49 7.82 10.06
C GLN A 186 14.62 6.44 9.36
N ASN A 187 15.08 6.41 8.10
CA ASN A 187 15.30 5.20 7.33
C ASN A 187 14.04 4.29 7.26
N VAL A 188 12.87 4.88 6.98
CA VAL A 188 11.67 4.08 6.70
C VAL A 188 11.85 3.24 5.43
N ASP A 189 11.10 2.15 5.30
CA ASP A 189 11.28 1.20 4.20
C ASP A 189 10.50 1.60 2.95
N TRP A 190 9.33 2.27 3.14
CA TRP A 190 8.43 2.73 2.08
C TRP A 190 7.82 4.07 2.43
N ILE A 191 7.54 4.89 1.42
CA ILE A 191 6.75 6.11 1.57
C ILE A 191 5.56 6.05 0.62
N ALA A 192 4.34 6.25 1.13
CA ALA A 192 3.12 6.36 0.33
C ALA A 192 2.76 7.83 0.12
N LEU A 193 2.52 8.20 -1.13
CA LEU A 193 2.09 9.53 -1.56
C LEU A 193 0.59 9.53 -1.82
N SER A 194 -0.15 10.37 -1.09
CA SER A 194 -1.61 10.50 -1.21
C SER A 194 -2.01 11.36 -2.41
N PHE A 195 -3.20 11.13 -2.93
CA PHE A 195 -3.85 11.89 -3.99
C PHE A 195 -3.03 12.01 -5.28
N VAL A 196 -2.34 10.94 -5.69
CA VAL A 196 -1.56 10.91 -6.93
C VAL A 196 -2.49 10.97 -8.14
N ARG A 197 -2.27 11.95 -9.02
CA ARG A 197 -3.04 12.18 -10.25
C ARG A 197 -2.21 11.92 -11.50
N HIS A 198 -0.91 12.24 -11.45
CA HIS A 198 0.02 12.17 -12.58
C HIS A 198 1.36 11.58 -12.15
N GLU A 199 2.15 11.12 -13.11
CA GLU A 199 3.51 10.65 -12.86
C GLU A 199 4.44 11.76 -12.33
N SER A 200 4.13 13.02 -12.60
CA SER A 200 4.86 14.18 -12.08
C SER A 200 4.83 14.25 -10.54
N ASP A 201 3.71 13.85 -9.94
CA ASP A 201 3.56 13.85 -8.48
C ASP A 201 4.56 12.87 -7.85
N VAL A 202 4.64 11.64 -8.39
CA VAL A 202 5.59 10.62 -7.95
C VAL A 202 7.03 11.07 -8.20
N LYS A 203 7.34 11.64 -9.37
CA LYS A 203 8.66 12.16 -9.71
C LYS A 203 9.12 13.26 -8.77
N SER A 204 8.21 14.12 -8.34
CA SER A 204 8.51 15.21 -7.40
C SER A 204 8.96 14.68 -6.04
N LEU A 205 8.28 13.67 -5.50
CA LEU A 205 8.68 13.03 -4.26
C LEU A 205 10.03 12.29 -4.42
N ILE A 206 10.21 11.53 -5.50
CA ILE A 206 11.49 10.82 -5.76
C ILE A 206 12.65 11.81 -5.80
N LYS A 207 12.52 12.91 -6.55
CA LYS A 207 13.56 13.96 -6.63
C LYS A 207 13.86 14.60 -5.27
N LEU A 208 12.86 14.75 -4.41
CA LEU A 208 13.05 15.23 -3.04
C LEU A 208 13.88 14.22 -2.23
N LEU A 209 13.53 12.94 -2.28
CA LEU A 209 14.20 11.88 -1.53
C LEU A 209 15.65 11.68 -1.98
N GLU A 210 15.94 11.75 -3.28
CA GLU A 210 17.29 11.65 -3.86
C GLU A 210 18.24 12.77 -3.39
N LYS A 211 17.70 13.92 -2.95
CA LYS A 211 18.50 15.02 -2.37
C LYS A 211 18.85 14.78 -0.90
N ILE A 212 18.16 13.87 -0.23
CA ILE A 212 18.24 13.67 1.22
C ILE A 212 19.01 12.41 1.58
N THR A 213 18.88 11.36 0.76
CA THR A 213 19.46 10.05 1.01
C THR A 213 20.35 9.60 -0.14
N ASP A 214 21.39 8.84 0.18
CA ASP A 214 22.29 8.18 -0.77
C ASP A 214 21.70 6.88 -1.38
N HIS A 215 20.48 6.54 -0.98
CA HIS A 215 19.81 5.31 -1.38
C HIS A 215 18.36 5.58 -1.78
N ARG A 216 17.84 4.68 -2.59
CA ARG A 216 16.45 4.77 -3.05
C ARG A 216 15.48 4.30 -1.96
N ILE A 217 14.53 5.18 -1.58
CA ILE A 217 13.35 4.81 -0.82
C ILE A 217 12.22 4.59 -1.83
N PRO A 218 11.61 3.39 -1.87
CA PRO A 218 10.54 3.11 -2.81
C PRO A 218 9.26 3.87 -2.46
N VAL A 219 8.58 4.41 -3.49
CA VAL A 219 7.37 5.22 -3.37
C VAL A 219 6.16 4.43 -3.80
N ILE A 220 5.12 4.40 -2.96
CA ILE A 220 3.80 3.85 -3.26
C ILE A 220 2.89 5.00 -3.69
N ALA A 221 2.30 4.90 -4.88
CA ALA A 221 1.30 5.85 -5.36
C ALA A 221 -0.09 5.43 -4.84
N LYS A 222 -0.76 6.30 -4.06
CA LYS A 222 -2.14 6.08 -3.62
C LYS A 222 -3.11 6.60 -4.67
N ILE A 223 -3.94 5.71 -5.18
CA ILE A 223 -4.94 6.01 -6.21
C ILE A 223 -6.27 6.27 -5.52
N GLU A 224 -6.58 7.54 -5.39
CA GLU A 224 -7.70 8.12 -4.63
C GLU A 224 -8.57 9.04 -5.48
N LYS A 225 -8.12 9.37 -6.70
CA LYS A 225 -8.76 10.31 -7.64
C LYS A 225 -9.00 9.65 -9.00
N SER A 226 -10.03 10.13 -9.70
CA SER A 226 -10.37 9.64 -11.05
C SER A 226 -9.24 9.85 -12.06
N GLU A 227 -8.48 10.95 -11.94
CA GLU A 227 -7.31 11.26 -12.78
C GLU A 227 -6.19 10.23 -12.57
N GLY A 228 -5.95 9.81 -11.32
CA GLY A 228 -4.97 8.76 -11.01
C GLY A 228 -5.33 7.43 -11.66
N VAL A 229 -6.62 7.08 -11.72
CA VAL A 229 -7.11 5.89 -12.42
C VAL A 229 -6.86 5.99 -13.93
N LYS A 230 -7.13 7.18 -14.53
CA LYS A 230 -6.91 7.42 -15.97
C LYS A 230 -5.43 7.36 -16.34
N ASN A 231 -4.56 7.91 -15.51
CA ASN A 231 -3.13 8.06 -15.76
C ASN A 231 -2.28 6.90 -15.20
N ILE A 232 -2.90 5.83 -14.71
CA ILE A 232 -2.24 4.76 -13.96
C ILE A 232 -1.04 4.14 -14.68
N ASP A 233 -1.10 3.98 -16.00
CA ASP A 233 -0.01 3.36 -16.78
C ASP A 233 1.25 4.22 -16.77
N ASN A 234 1.13 5.54 -16.75
CA ASN A 234 2.26 6.46 -16.63
C ASN A 234 2.76 6.55 -15.18
N ILE A 235 1.85 6.59 -14.20
CA ILE A 235 2.19 6.59 -12.77
C ILE A 235 3.04 5.35 -12.43
N MET A 236 2.65 4.16 -12.89
CA MET A 236 3.34 2.89 -12.62
C MET A 236 4.75 2.80 -13.21
N LYS A 237 5.12 3.66 -14.18
CA LYS A 237 6.50 3.71 -14.69
C LYS A 237 7.49 4.25 -13.67
N TYR A 238 7.04 5.03 -12.70
CA TYR A 238 7.87 5.69 -11.69
C TYR A 238 7.59 5.21 -10.27
N ALA A 239 6.33 4.86 -9.96
CA ALA A 239 5.96 4.30 -8.67
C ALA A 239 6.59 2.91 -8.46
N SER A 240 7.01 2.64 -7.23
CA SER A 240 7.53 1.32 -6.81
C SER A 240 6.43 0.38 -6.33
N GLY A 241 5.23 0.90 -6.10
CA GLY A 241 4.02 0.17 -5.72
C GLY A 241 2.78 1.04 -5.89
N VAL A 242 1.61 0.44 -5.80
CA VAL A 242 0.31 1.13 -5.89
C VAL A 242 -0.56 0.74 -4.71
N MET A 243 -1.29 1.72 -4.15
CA MET A 243 -2.32 1.49 -3.16
C MET A 243 -3.68 1.92 -3.72
N VAL A 244 -4.63 1.01 -3.74
CA VAL A 244 -6.04 1.30 -4.07
C VAL A 244 -6.73 1.68 -2.78
N ALA A 245 -6.85 2.98 -2.52
CA ALA A 245 -7.45 3.55 -1.31
C ALA A 245 -8.95 3.76 -1.55
N ARG A 246 -9.73 2.70 -1.34
CA ARG A 246 -11.14 2.60 -1.76
C ARG A 246 -12.05 3.60 -1.07
N GLY A 247 -11.74 4.00 0.17
CA GLY A 247 -12.52 5.00 0.91
C GLY A 247 -12.56 6.33 0.16
N ASP A 248 -11.40 6.96 -0.05
CA ASP A 248 -11.31 8.23 -0.76
C ASP A 248 -11.70 8.07 -2.25
N LEU A 249 -11.28 6.98 -2.91
CA LEU A 249 -11.64 6.72 -4.31
C LEU A 249 -13.16 6.57 -4.51
N GLY A 250 -13.86 5.90 -3.58
CA GLY A 250 -15.33 5.69 -3.67
C GLY A 250 -16.14 6.95 -3.44
N VAL A 251 -15.53 8.01 -2.88
CA VAL A 251 -16.14 9.34 -2.82
C VAL A 251 -15.94 10.11 -4.13
N GLU A 252 -14.83 9.87 -4.83
CA GLU A 252 -14.44 10.57 -6.07
C GLU A 252 -15.03 9.96 -7.35
N ILE A 253 -15.44 8.70 -7.31
CA ILE A 253 -16.07 7.97 -8.41
C ILE A 253 -17.35 7.29 -7.95
N ASN A 254 -18.16 6.80 -8.90
CA ASN A 254 -19.34 6.04 -8.53
C ASN A 254 -18.95 4.77 -7.76
N ALA A 255 -19.54 4.56 -6.59
CA ALA A 255 -19.25 3.41 -5.73
C ALA A 255 -19.41 2.06 -6.44
N SER A 256 -20.34 1.96 -7.41
CA SER A 256 -20.54 0.75 -8.23
C SER A 256 -19.37 0.43 -9.17
N GLU A 257 -18.51 1.42 -9.47
CA GLU A 257 -17.34 1.24 -10.34
C GLU A 257 -16.08 0.82 -9.56
N VAL A 258 -16.03 1.09 -8.25
CA VAL A 258 -14.85 0.82 -7.41
C VAL A 258 -14.35 -0.62 -7.52
N PRO A 259 -15.21 -1.67 -7.46
CA PRO A 259 -14.75 -3.05 -7.57
C PRO A 259 -14.11 -3.37 -8.94
N LEU A 260 -14.64 -2.80 -10.02
CA LEU A 260 -14.10 -3.00 -11.37
C LEU A 260 -12.75 -2.28 -11.54
N ILE A 261 -12.65 -1.07 -11.01
CA ILE A 261 -11.42 -0.29 -11.02
C ILE A 261 -10.34 -0.99 -10.17
N GLN A 262 -10.69 -1.51 -8.98
CA GLN A 262 -9.77 -2.31 -8.17
C GLN A 262 -9.18 -3.46 -8.98
N LYS A 263 -10.01 -4.29 -9.63
CA LYS A 263 -9.55 -5.42 -10.45
C LYS A 263 -8.63 -4.96 -11.59
N LYS A 264 -8.97 -3.86 -12.26
CA LYS A 264 -8.17 -3.27 -13.33
C LYS A 264 -6.81 -2.79 -12.81
N LEU A 265 -6.76 -2.11 -11.67
CA LEU A 265 -5.53 -1.61 -11.06
C LEU A 265 -4.64 -2.77 -10.60
N VAL A 266 -5.20 -3.79 -9.95
CA VAL A 266 -4.48 -5.02 -9.56
C VAL A 266 -3.87 -5.70 -10.79
N TYR A 267 -4.65 -5.88 -11.86
CA TYR A 267 -4.15 -6.47 -13.10
C TYR A 267 -2.99 -5.69 -13.71
N LYS A 268 -3.12 -4.35 -13.78
CA LYS A 268 -2.08 -3.46 -14.33
C LYS A 268 -0.81 -3.45 -13.47
N ALA A 269 -0.93 -3.38 -12.15
CA ALA A 269 0.22 -3.43 -11.23
C ALA A 269 0.99 -4.74 -11.37
N LYS A 270 0.30 -5.87 -11.48
CA LYS A 270 0.95 -7.17 -11.75
C LYS A 270 1.66 -7.20 -13.10
N LYS A 271 1.06 -6.62 -14.14
CA LYS A 271 1.72 -6.50 -15.45
C LYS A 271 2.97 -5.63 -15.37
N ALA A 272 2.92 -4.55 -14.57
CA ALA A 272 4.05 -3.66 -14.31
C ALA A 272 5.10 -4.25 -13.36
N ARG A 273 4.84 -5.42 -12.74
CA ARG A 273 5.73 -6.08 -11.75
C ARG A 273 5.99 -5.26 -10.49
N ILE A 274 5.01 -4.49 -10.05
CA ILE A 274 5.06 -3.73 -8.79
C ILE A 274 3.97 -4.21 -7.84
N PRO A 275 4.17 -4.16 -6.52
CA PRO A 275 3.18 -4.58 -5.54
C PRO A 275 1.95 -3.67 -5.57
N VAL A 276 0.80 -4.28 -5.29
CA VAL A 276 -0.47 -3.59 -5.13
C VAL A 276 -1.10 -3.90 -3.78
N ILE A 277 -1.51 -2.83 -3.10
CA ILE A 277 -2.14 -2.86 -1.78
C ILE A 277 -3.61 -2.53 -1.95
N ILE A 278 -4.50 -3.34 -1.37
CA ILE A 278 -5.92 -3.00 -1.22
C ILE A 278 -6.13 -2.44 0.18
N ALA A 279 -6.67 -1.23 0.24
CA ALA A 279 -6.77 -0.46 1.47
C ALA A 279 -8.18 0.04 1.75
N THR A 280 -8.45 0.28 3.02
CA THR A 280 -9.70 0.81 3.61
C THR A 280 -10.88 -0.14 3.57
N GLN A 281 -11.74 -0.07 4.58
CA GLN A 281 -13.00 -0.84 4.69
C GLN A 281 -12.79 -2.36 4.54
N MET A 282 -11.67 -2.89 5.07
CA MET A 282 -11.37 -4.32 4.96
C MET A 282 -12.12 -5.15 6.03
N MET A 283 -12.06 -4.72 7.30
CA MET A 283 -12.63 -5.38 8.47
C MET A 283 -13.22 -4.34 9.44
N GLU A 284 -13.86 -3.31 8.93
CA GLU A 284 -14.28 -2.10 9.67
C GLU A 284 -15.22 -2.42 10.85
N SER A 285 -16.13 -3.39 10.68
CA SER A 285 -17.00 -3.82 11.76
C SER A 285 -16.24 -4.35 12.99
N MET A 286 -15.04 -4.89 12.78
CA MET A 286 -14.18 -5.37 13.86
C MET A 286 -13.49 -4.25 14.66
N MET A 287 -13.68 -2.98 14.30
CA MET A 287 -13.30 -1.87 15.20
C MET A 287 -14.03 -1.95 16.56
N ALA A 288 -15.26 -2.45 16.56
CA ALA A 288 -16.09 -2.56 17.76
C ALA A 288 -16.52 -4.00 18.06
N SER A 289 -16.56 -4.89 17.08
CA SER A 289 -17.02 -6.28 17.18
C SER A 289 -15.84 -7.26 17.11
N LEU A 290 -15.93 -8.39 17.81
CA LEU A 290 -14.97 -9.50 17.68
C LEU A 290 -15.10 -10.28 16.37
N ASN A 291 -16.27 -10.21 15.73
CA ASN A 291 -16.54 -10.94 14.51
C ASN A 291 -16.79 -9.97 13.35
N PRO A 292 -16.21 -10.22 12.17
CA PRO A 292 -16.49 -9.45 10.98
C PRO A 292 -17.88 -9.73 10.44
N ASN A 293 -18.43 -8.82 9.65
CA ASN A 293 -19.60 -9.12 8.85
C ASN A 293 -19.21 -9.97 7.62
N ARG A 294 -20.22 -10.63 7.00
CA ARG A 294 -19.97 -11.54 5.86
C ARG A 294 -19.50 -10.83 4.61
N ALA A 295 -19.87 -9.57 4.42
CA ALA A 295 -19.44 -8.78 3.26
C ALA A 295 -17.94 -8.48 3.34
N GLU A 296 -17.43 -8.14 4.52
CA GLU A 296 -15.98 -7.91 4.76
C GLU A 296 -15.15 -9.17 4.54
N VAL A 297 -15.63 -10.33 5.04
CA VAL A 297 -14.97 -11.63 4.79
C VAL A 297 -14.86 -11.90 3.29
N ASN A 298 -15.96 -11.65 2.55
CA ASN A 298 -16.00 -11.81 1.10
C ASN A 298 -15.08 -10.82 0.40
N ASP A 299 -15.01 -9.58 0.86
CA ASP A 299 -14.15 -8.53 0.27
C ASP A 299 -12.67 -8.83 0.43
N VAL A 300 -12.23 -9.25 1.63
CA VAL A 300 -10.86 -9.72 1.86
C VAL A 300 -10.54 -10.91 0.94
N ALA A 301 -11.43 -11.91 0.88
CA ALA A 301 -11.25 -13.08 0.02
C ALA A 301 -11.13 -12.68 -1.46
N ASN A 302 -11.99 -11.78 -1.96
CA ASN A 302 -11.91 -11.27 -3.33
C ASN A 302 -10.62 -10.51 -3.60
N SER A 303 -10.17 -9.65 -2.67
CA SER A 303 -8.90 -8.92 -2.81
C SER A 303 -7.71 -9.87 -2.98
N VAL A 304 -7.68 -10.96 -2.21
CA VAL A 304 -6.66 -12.01 -2.33
C VAL A 304 -6.79 -12.76 -3.66
N MET A 305 -8.01 -13.14 -4.08
CA MET A 305 -8.27 -13.81 -5.37
C MET A 305 -7.91 -12.94 -6.57
N ASP A 306 -8.14 -11.62 -6.49
CA ASP A 306 -7.72 -10.65 -7.51
C ASP A 306 -6.20 -10.62 -7.65
N GLY A 307 -5.47 -11.03 -6.62
CA GLY A 307 -4.02 -11.12 -6.60
C GLY A 307 -3.34 -9.89 -5.98
N ALA A 308 -3.95 -9.25 -5.00
CA ALA A 308 -3.30 -8.24 -4.19
C ALA A 308 -1.99 -8.76 -3.57
N ASP A 309 -0.98 -7.91 -3.47
CA ASP A 309 0.24 -8.22 -2.71
C ASP A 309 0.01 -8.08 -1.22
N ALA A 310 -0.76 -7.08 -0.83
CA ALA A 310 -1.10 -6.82 0.56
C ALA A 310 -2.53 -6.31 0.71
N VAL A 311 -3.09 -6.55 1.90
CA VAL A 311 -4.31 -5.92 2.39
C VAL A 311 -3.95 -5.03 3.58
N MET A 312 -4.57 -3.85 3.69
CA MET A 312 -4.25 -2.86 4.71
C MET A 312 -5.42 -2.63 5.66
N LEU A 313 -5.13 -2.69 6.94
CA LEU A 313 -6.01 -2.32 8.04
C LEU A 313 -5.69 -0.90 8.49
N SER A 314 -6.69 -0.09 8.69
CA SER A 314 -6.61 1.32 9.10
C SER A 314 -7.10 1.52 10.53
N GLY A 315 -8.35 1.92 10.70
CA GLY A 315 -8.99 2.11 11.99
C GLY A 315 -9.01 0.85 12.84
N GLU A 316 -9.16 -0.31 12.20
CA GLU A 316 -9.26 -1.63 12.83
C GLU A 316 -8.08 -1.92 13.78
N THR A 317 -6.88 -1.46 13.41
CA THR A 317 -5.66 -1.66 14.20
C THR A 317 -5.18 -0.39 14.91
N SER A 318 -5.55 0.79 14.45
CA SER A 318 -5.07 2.05 15.05
C SER A 318 -5.90 2.50 16.25
N VAL A 319 -7.22 2.37 16.21
CA VAL A 319 -8.17 2.79 17.23
C VAL A 319 -9.19 1.71 17.63
N GLY A 320 -9.25 0.60 16.88
CA GLY A 320 -10.16 -0.51 17.13
C GLY A 320 -9.92 -1.16 18.50
N LYS A 321 -10.95 -1.80 19.01
CA LYS A 321 -10.92 -2.49 20.33
C LYS A 321 -10.23 -3.86 20.27
N HIS A 322 -10.14 -4.46 19.08
CA HIS A 322 -9.71 -5.86 18.88
C HIS A 322 -8.60 -6.00 17.83
N PRO A 323 -7.48 -5.25 17.93
CA PRO A 323 -6.47 -5.20 16.87
C PRO A 323 -5.79 -6.56 16.62
N ILE A 324 -5.63 -7.40 17.61
CA ILE A 324 -4.99 -8.72 17.48
C ILE A 324 -5.92 -9.72 16.79
N GLU A 325 -7.19 -9.76 17.22
CA GLU A 325 -8.22 -10.65 16.67
C GLU A 325 -8.50 -10.33 15.20
N VAL A 326 -8.42 -9.05 14.81
CA VAL A 326 -8.52 -8.64 13.40
C VAL A 326 -7.39 -9.27 12.57
N ILE A 327 -6.14 -9.23 13.05
CA ILE A 327 -5.00 -9.85 12.35
C ILE A 327 -5.18 -11.37 12.23
N GLN A 328 -5.63 -12.03 13.30
CA GLN A 328 -5.89 -13.47 13.28
C GLN A 328 -6.98 -13.84 12.28
N THR A 329 -8.07 -13.06 12.26
CA THR A 329 -9.20 -13.27 11.36
C THR A 329 -8.78 -13.10 9.90
N ILE A 330 -8.13 -11.99 9.56
CA ILE A 330 -7.69 -11.73 8.18
C ILE A 330 -6.63 -12.74 7.71
N SER A 331 -5.72 -13.16 8.61
CA SER A 331 -4.74 -14.22 8.34
C SER A 331 -5.42 -15.56 8.04
N SER A 332 -6.51 -15.88 8.75
CA SER A 332 -7.30 -17.09 8.51
C SER A 332 -7.98 -17.06 7.15
N ILE A 333 -8.59 -15.92 6.77
CA ILE A 333 -9.25 -15.76 5.46
C ILE A 333 -8.22 -15.91 4.35
N ILE A 334 -7.10 -15.17 4.42
CA ILE A 334 -5.99 -15.26 3.46
C ILE A 334 -5.54 -16.71 3.30
N GLY A 335 -5.25 -17.39 4.42
CA GLY A 335 -4.77 -18.75 4.39
C GLY A 335 -5.74 -19.75 3.76
N LYS A 336 -7.05 -19.58 3.96
CA LYS A 336 -8.08 -20.42 3.30
C LYS A 336 -8.15 -20.18 1.81
N VAL A 337 -8.12 -18.91 1.38
CA VAL A 337 -8.16 -18.54 -0.04
C VAL A 337 -6.91 -19.04 -0.77
N GLU A 338 -5.71 -18.84 -0.21
CA GLU A 338 -4.44 -19.26 -0.81
C GLU A 338 -4.28 -20.78 -0.91
N ASN A 339 -4.93 -21.55 -0.02
CA ASN A 339 -4.94 -23.01 -0.08
C ASN A 339 -6.04 -23.56 -1.00
N SER A 340 -6.94 -22.71 -1.53
CA SER A 340 -7.92 -23.13 -2.50
C SER A 340 -7.32 -23.21 -3.91
N ASN A 341 -7.92 -24.01 -4.79
CA ASN A 341 -7.54 -24.04 -6.20
C ASN A 341 -8.19 -22.91 -7.04
N LEU A 342 -8.84 -21.94 -6.37
CA LEU A 342 -9.59 -20.87 -7.03
C LEU A 342 -8.69 -19.73 -7.54
N ILE A 343 -7.45 -19.59 -7.00
CA ILE A 343 -6.50 -18.59 -7.47
C ILE A 343 -5.80 -19.14 -8.71
N SER A 344 -6.32 -18.81 -9.89
CA SER A 344 -5.66 -19.11 -11.16
C SER A 344 -5.38 -17.83 -11.91
N LEU A 345 -4.15 -17.38 -11.87
CA LEU A 345 -3.70 -16.22 -12.65
C LEU A 345 -3.12 -16.70 -13.97
N LYS A 346 -3.77 -16.30 -15.08
CA LYS A 346 -3.24 -16.56 -16.42
C LYS A 346 -2.01 -15.69 -16.66
N HIS A 347 -0.85 -16.32 -16.72
CA HIS A 347 0.41 -15.64 -17.02
C HIS A 347 0.77 -15.81 -18.49
N LYS A 348 1.17 -14.72 -19.15
CA LYS A 348 1.74 -14.75 -20.49
C LYS A 348 3.26 -14.61 -20.38
N HIS A 349 3.99 -15.35 -21.21
CA HIS A 349 5.44 -15.22 -21.35
C HIS A 349 5.83 -13.75 -21.59
N PRO A 350 6.97 -13.26 -21.05
CA PRO A 350 7.53 -11.97 -21.44
C PRO A 350 7.75 -11.88 -22.96
N THR A 351 7.41 -10.74 -23.55
CA THR A 351 7.52 -10.50 -25.00
C THR A 351 8.40 -9.32 -25.37
N ASP A 352 9.02 -8.69 -24.38
CA ASP A 352 9.92 -7.55 -24.56
C ASP A 352 11.36 -8.01 -24.85
N TYR A 353 11.53 -8.68 -26.00
CA TYR A 353 12.78 -9.33 -26.42
C TYR A 353 13.99 -8.42 -26.43
N ASP A 354 13.79 -7.13 -26.73
CA ASP A 354 14.86 -6.12 -26.79
C ASP A 354 15.28 -5.58 -25.41
N SER A 355 14.61 -6.02 -24.34
CA SER A 355 14.97 -5.59 -22.98
C SER A 355 16.27 -6.25 -22.54
N GLU A 356 17.25 -5.47 -22.07
CA GLU A 356 18.49 -5.96 -21.46
C GLU A 356 18.25 -7.02 -20.37
N ARG A 357 17.08 -6.97 -19.72
CA ARG A 357 16.68 -7.90 -18.64
C ARG A 357 15.76 -9.01 -19.12
N PHE A 358 15.59 -9.20 -20.44
CA PHE A 358 14.69 -10.21 -20.99
C PHE A 358 15.05 -11.63 -20.51
N ILE A 359 16.34 -11.98 -20.47
CA ILE A 359 16.82 -13.28 -19.96
C ILE A 359 16.36 -13.49 -18.52
N THR A 360 16.62 -12.52 -17.62
CA THR A 360 16.20 -12.61 -16.21
C THR A 360 14.68 -12.73 -16.07
N LYS A 361 13.91 -11.96 -16.85
CA LYS A 361 12.44 -12.05 -16.86
C LYS A 361 11.94 -13.41 -17.28
N SER A 362 12.52 -13.97 -18.34
CA SER A 362 12.20 -15.31 -18.88
C SER A 362 12.55 -16.41 -17.87
N ILE A 363 13.72 -16.35 -17.26
CA ILE A 363 14.16 -17.29 -16.24
C ILE A 363 13.21 -17.27 -15.03
N CYS A 364 12.83 -16.11 -14.53
CA CYS A 364 11.88 -15.98 -13.43
C CYS A 364 10.50 -16.57 -13.77
N TYR A 365 10.04 -16.39 -15.03
CA TYR A 365 8.80 -16.98 -15.52
C TYR A 365 8.87 -18.51 -15.54
N TYR A 366 9.92 -19.06 -16.15
CA TYR A 366 10.07 -20.52 -16.23
C TYR A 366 10.37 -21.14 -14.87
N ALA A 367 11.09 -20.47 -13.98
CA ALA A 367 11.28 -20.93 -12.60
C ALA A 367 9.95 -21.09 -11.87
N ALA A 368 9.03 -20.13 -12.00
CA ALA A 368 7.69 -20.23 -11.42
C ALA A 368 6.89 -21.41 -12.03
N LYS A 369 7.01 -21.66 -13.33
CA LYS A 369 6.40 -22.83 -13.99
C LYS A 369 7.01 -24.15 -13.52
N ILE A 370 8.34 -24.27 -13.55
CA ILE A 370 9.05 -25.48 -13.08
C ILE A 370 8.68 -25.77 -11.62
N ALA A 371 8.61 -24.74 -10.76
CA ALA A 371 8.23 -24.92 -9.36
C ALA A 371 6.83 -25.51 -9.22
N ASN A 372 5.87 -25.05 -10.03
CA ASN A 372 4.51 -25.58 -10.03
C ASN A 372 4.44 -27.01 -10.58
N ASP A 373 5.14 -27.30 -11.69
CA ASP A 373 5.11 -28.60 -12.38
C ASP A 373 5.81 -29.69 -11.55
N THR A 374 6.86 -29.32 -10.82
CA THR A 374 7.63 -30.26 -9.96
C THR A 374 7.15 -30.32 -8.51
N ASN A 375 6.12 -29.54 -8.14
CA ASN A 375 5.67 -29.36 -6.76
C ASN A 375 6.81 -28.94 -5.81
N ALA A 376 7.73 -28.08 -6.28
CA ALA A 376 8.81 -27.56 -5.47
C ALA A 376 8.27 -26.76 -4.29
N LYS A 377 8.93 -26.83 -3.13
CA LYS A 377 8.51 -26.14 -1.90
C LYS A 377 8.94 -24.70 -1.85
N ALA A 378 10.02 -24.35 -2.52
CA ALA A 378 10.50 -22.98 -2.62
C ALA A 378 11.13 -22.68 -3.97
N ILE A 379 11.12 -21.38 -4.33
CA ILE A 379 12.04 -20.79 -5.30
C ILE A 379 13.00 -19.94 -4.47
N SER A 380 14.30 -20.20 -4.54
CA SER A 380 15.32 -19.41 -3.85
C SER A 380 16.13 -18.57 -4.83
N THR A 381 16.49 -17.35 -4.44
CA THR A 381 17.29 -16.45 -5.28
C THR A 381 18.18 -15.55 -4.44
N LEU A 382 19.37 -15.26 -5.00
CA LEU A 382 20.22 -14.19 -4.50
C LEU A 382 19.89 -12.89 -5.23
N THR A 383 19.88 -11.77 -4.51
CA THR A 383 19.67 -10.45 -5.12
C THR A 383 20.34 -9.36 -4.32
N ASN A 384 20.87 -8.34 -4.98
CA ASN A 384 21.40 -7.16 -4.33
C ASN A 384 20.43 -5.98 -4.37
N SER A 385 19.56 -5.93 -5.39
CA SER A 385 18.60 -4.84 -5.62
C SER A 385 17.14 -5.23 -5.36
N GLY A 386 16.85 -6.51 -5.08
CA GLY A 386 15.49 -7.03 -4.98
C GLY A 386 14.80 -7.32 -6.32
N TYR A 387 15.37 -6.92 -7.47
CA TYR A 387 14.70 -7.02 -8.76
C TYR A 387 14.15 -8.41 -9.07
N THR A 388 14.95 -9.45 -8.86
CA THR A 388 14.54 -10.85 -9.09
C THR A 388 13.35 -11.24 -8.21
N ALA A 389 13.33 -10.77 -6.94
CA ALA A 389 12.21 -11.02 -6.02
C ALA A 389 10.91 -10.41 -6.54
N TYR A 390 10.94 -9.16 -7.04
CA TYR A 390 9.76 -8.52 -7.67
C TYR A 390 9.29 -9.33 -8.88
N GLN A 391 10.20 -9.78 -9.74
CA GLN A 391 9.85 -10.57 -10.92
C GLN A 391 9.19 -11.89 -10.53
N ILE A 392 9.80 -12.69 -9.63
CA ILE A 392 9.25 -13.99 -9.23
C ILE A 392 7.92 -13.83 -8.51
N SER A 393 7.84 -12.90 -7.53
CA SER A 393 6.61 -12.63 -6.77
C SER A 393 5.44 -12.30 -7.69
N SER A 394 5.66 -11.50 -8.72
CA SER A 394 4.61 -11.10 -9.66
C SER A 394 4.02 -12.26 -10.48
N TRP A 395 4.74 -13.37 -10.62
CA TRP A 395 4.27 -14.59 -11.28
C TRP A 395 3.42 -15.48 -10.37
N ARG A 396 3.26 -15.11 -9.09
CA ARG A 396 2.42 -15.83 -8.10
C ARG A 396 2.65 -17.34 -8.10
N PRO A 397 3.89 -17.83 -7.93
CA PRO A 397 4.14 -19.26 -7.84
C PRO A 397 3.35 -19.87 -6.67
N LYS A 398 2.93 -21.14 -6.80
CA LYS A 398 2.22 -21.83 -5.69
C LYS A 398 3.09 -22.00 -4.45
N THR A 399 4.39 -21.82 -4.58
CA THR A 399 5.41 -21.98 -3.55
C THR A 399 5.92 -20.63 -2.99
N HIS A 400 6.70 -20.67 -1.91
CA HIS A 400 7.33 -19.49 -1.34
C HIS A 400 8.54 -19.04 -2.15
N VAL A 401 8.81 -17.73 -2.12
CA VAL A 401 9.99 -17.12 -2.72
C VAL A 401 10.97 -16.74 -1.61
N LEU A 402 12.04 -17.50 -1.47
CA LEU A 402 13.08 -17.28 -0.48
C LEU A 402 14.19 -16.43 -1.11
N VAL A 403 14.41 -15.26 -0.55
CA VAL A 403 15.33 -14.27 -1.08
C VAL A 403 16.50 -14.08 -0.14
N PHE A 404 17.71 -14.18 -0.66
CA PHE A 404 18.96 -14.03 0.09
C PHE A 404 19.69 -12.79 -0.39
N THR A 405 20.12 -11.93 0.55
CA THR A 405 20.78 -10.66 0.23
C THR A 405 21.68 -10.19 1.36
N SER A 406 22.81 -9.59 1.01
CA SER A 406 23.67 -8.88 1.94
C SER A 406 23.24 -7.42 2.20
N ASN A 407 22.19 -6.96 1.51
CA ASN A 407 21.68 -5.60 1.65
C ASN A 407 20.57 -5.54 2.71
N ASN A 408 20.92 -5.08 3.90
CA ASN A 408 20.00 -4.98 5.04
C ASN A 408 18.73 -4.13 4.75
N ARG A 409 18.84 -3.09 3.91
CA ARG A 409 17.68 -2.24 3.57
C ARG A 409 16.62 -3.00 2.76
N ILE A 410 17.07 -3.90 1.89
CA ILE A 410 16.16 -4.69 1.05
C ILE A 410 15.44 -5.76 1.85
N LEU A 411 16.03 -6.28 2.92
CA LEU A 411 15.39 -7.29 3.77
C LEU A 411 14.00 -6.85 4.24
N THR A 412 13.90 -5.63 4.73
CA THR A 412 12.63 -5.07 5.21
C THR A 412 11.73 -4.67 4.04
N GLN A 413 12.25 -4.01 3.00
CA GLN A 413 11.47 -3.60 1.83
C GLN A 413 10.78 -4.77 1.12
N LEU A 414 11.47 -5.91 0.98
CA LEU A 414 10.94 -7.11 0.32
C LEU A 414 9.77 -7.75 1.09
N ASN A 415 9.59 -7.40 2.35
CA ASN A 415 8.50 -7.96 3.16
C ASN A 415 7.10 -7.49 2.72
N LEU A 416 6.99 -6.47 1.87
CA LEU A 416 5.75 -6.08 1.23
C LEU A 416 5.36 -6.99 0.04
N LEU A 417 6.30 -7.75 -0.53
CA LEU A 417 6.06 -8.53 -1.74
C LEU A 417 5.35 -9.85 -1.42
N TRP A 418 4.34 -10.17 -2.22
CA TRP A 418 3.59 -11.41 -2.09
C TRP A 418 4.49 -12.66 -2.13
N GLY A 419 4.32 -13.52 -1.14
CA GLY A 419 5.01 -14.81 -1.04
C GLY A 419 6.52 -14.75 -0.77
N VAL A 420 7.09 -13.54 -0.64
CA VAL A 420 8.52 -13.34 -0.40
C VAL A 420 8.85 -13.46 1.09
N LYS A 421 9.93 -14.17 1.38
CA LYS A 421 10.63 -14.17 2.66
C LYS A 421 12.11 -13.90 2.41
N ALA A 422 12.63 -12.83 3.02
CA ALA A 422 14.02 -12.42 2.86
C ALA A 422 14.88 -12.87 4.03
N PHE A 423 16.13 -13.25 3.73
CA PHE A 423 17.16 -13.65 4.68
C PHE A 423 18.45 -12.89 4.40
N TYR A 424 19.16 -12.53 5.45
CA TYR A 424 20.51 -12.00 5.31
C TYR A 424 21.48 -13.10 4.89
N TYR A 425 22.30 -12.82 3.87
CA TYR A 425 23.35 -13.71 3.40
C TYR A 425 24.39 -12.90 2.62
N ASP A 426 25.67 -12.99 3.00
CA ASP A 426 26.78 -12.20 2.44
C ASP A 426 27.99 -13.03 1.98
N SER A 427 27.91 -14.35 2.03
CA SER A 427 28.97 -15.21 1.51
C SER A 427 28.76 -15.50 0.02
N THR A 428 29.85 -15.48 -0.78
CA THR A 428 29.81 -15.74 -2.23
C THR A 428 31.10 -16.43 -2.66
N GLU A 429 31.33 -17.69 -2.22
CA GLU A 429 32.54 -18.40 -2.60
C GLU A 429 32.43 -19.07 -3.96
N SER A 430 31.47 -19.98 -4.13
CA SER A 430 31.15 -20.62 -5.40
C SER A 430 29.64 -20.80 -5.52
N THR A 431 29.15 -21.01 -6.75
CA THR A 431 27.70 -21.20 -6.98
C THR A 431 27.18 -22.41 -6.22
N ASP A 432 27.91 -23.53 -6.21
CA ASP A 432 27.48 -24.76 -5.55
C ASP A 432 27.43 -24.60 -4.03
N LYS A 433 28.48 -24.06 -3.43
CA LYS A 433 28.54 -23.83 -1.98
C LYS A 433 27.48 -22.82 -1.55
N THR A 434 27.29 -21.75 -2.30
CA THR A 434 26.23 -20.77 -2.05
C THR A 434 24.84 -21.42 -2.05
N VAL A 435 24.54 -22.27 -3.06
CA VAL A 435 23.24 -22.96 -3.13
C VAL A 435 23.05 -23.89 -1.93
N GLU A 436 24.10 -24.62 -1.50
CA GLU A 436 24.03 -25.47 -0.32
C GLU A 436 23.75 -24.66 0.96
N GLU A 437 24.46 -23.56 1.16
CA GLU A 437 24.32 -22.70 2.35
C GLU A 437 22.94 -22.03 2.43
N ILE A 438 22.42 -21.47 1.33
CA ILE A 438 21.09 -20.84 1.34
C ILE A 438 19.98 -21.88 1.54
N ASN A 439 20.12 -23.08 0.98
CA ASN A 439 19.19 -24.16 1.21
C ASN A 439 19.23 -24.63 2.67
N LYS A 440 20.41 -24.67 3.29
CA LYS A 440 20.57 -24.97 4.71
C LYS A 440 19.91 -23.91 5.59
N ILE A 441 20.11 -22.62 5.30
CA ILE A 441 19.43 -21.53 6.03
C ILE A 441 17.90 -21.69 5.92
N ALA A 442 17.38 -22.03 4.75
CA ALA A 442 15.95 -22.25 4.56
C ALA A 442 15.44 -23.48 5.34
N PHE A 443 16.22 -24.55 5.40
CA PHE A 443 15.94 -25.76 6.19
C PHE A 443 15.92 -25.46 7.69
N ASP A 444 16.96 -24.80 8.21
CA ASP A 444 17.10 -24.47 9.64
C ASP A 444 15.97 -23.51 10.11
N ASN A 445 15.39 -22.71 9.19
CA ASN A 445 14.24 -21.85 9.45
C ASN A 445 12.87 -22.52 9.18
N ASN A 446 12.81 -23.83 8.95
CA ASN A 446 11.59 -24.62 8.71
C ASN A 446 10.79 -24.23 7.45
N TYR A 447 11.45 -23.66 6.44
CA TYR A 447 10.85 -23.43 5.12
C TYR A 447 11.01 -24.62 4.18
N LEU A 448 12.01 -25.46 4.45
CA LEU A 448 12.32 -26.68 3.70
C LEU A 448 12.47 -27.86 4.66
N HIS A 449 12.16 -29.05 4.15
CA HIS A 449 12.33 -30.32 4.86
C HIS A 449 13.11 -31.30 4.00
N LYS A 450 13.57 -32.39 4.60
CA LYS A 450 14.25 -33.47 3.88
C LYS A 450 13.37 -33.96 2.72
N ASP A 451 13.99 -34.19 1.57
CA ASP A 451 13.38 -34.61 0.31
C ASP A 451 12.59 -33.52 -0.45
N ASP A 452 12.49 -32.32 0.07
CA ASP A 452 11.85 -31.20 -0.64
C ASP A 452 12.66 -30.79 -1.87
N LYS A 453 11.94 -30.42 -2.95
CA LYS A 453 12.53 -29.83 -4.15
C LYS A 453 12.55 -28.32 -4.05
N VAL A 454 13.65 -27.69 -4.47
CA VAL A 454 13.87 -26.24 -4.50
C VAL A 454 14.35 -25.83 -5.88
N ILE A 455 13.81 -24.74 -6.38
CA ILE A 455 14.27 -24.08 -7.61
C ILE A 455 15.23 -22.95 -7.23
N ASN A 456 16.51 -23.13 -7.50
CA ASN A 456 17.53 -22.13 -7.20
C ASN A 456 17.81 -21.26 -8.42
N LEU A 457 17.72 -19.94 -8.27
CA LEU A 457 18.02 -18.94 -9.28
C LEU A 457 19.31 -18.22 -8.93
N THR A 458 20.30 -18.29 -9.80
CA THR A 458 21.62 -17.69 -9.58
C THR A 458 22.15 -17.02 -10.84
N SER A 459 23.19 -16.22 -10.67
CA SER A 459 24.05 -15.76 -11.77
C SER A 459 25.24 -16.71 -11.89
N MET A 460 25.59 -17.08 -13.12
CA MET A 460 26.85 -17.79 -13.39
C MET A 460 27.68 -17.00 -14.41
N PRO A 461 28.90 -16.63 -14.06
CA PRO A 461 29.58 -16.78 -12.76
C PRO A 461 28.93 -15.93 -11.64
N ILE A 462 29.01 -16.41 -10.38
CA ILE A 462 28.29 -15.81 -9.24
C ILE A 462 28.69 -14.36 -8.91
N HIS A 463 29.92 -13.98 -9.25
CA HIS A 463 30.44 -12.63 -9.04
C HIS A 463 29.90 -11.59 -10.03
N LEU A 464 29.30 -12.02 -11.16
CA LEU A 464 28.65 -11.11 -12.09
C LEU A 464 27.34 -10.63 -11.47
N LYS A 465 27.39 -9.47 -10.78
CA LYS A 465 26.21 -8.85 -10.18
C LYS A 465 25.27 -8.36 -11.28
N GLY A 466 23.97 -8.63 -11.12
CA GLY A 466 22.94 -7.94 -11.88
C GLY A 466 22.05 -8.76 -12.78
N MET A 467 22.41 -9.97 -13.20
CA MET A 467 21.54 -10.80 -14.06
C MET A 467 21.49 -12.26 -13.63
N VAL A 468 20.32 -12.70 -13.22
CA VAL A 468 20.05 -14.13 -13.06
C VAL A 468 20.00 -14.77 -14.45
N ASN A 469 20.83 -15.78 -14.69
CA ASN A 469 20.96 -16.47 -15.96
C ASN A 469 20.91 -18.00 -15.84
N THR A 470 20.72 -18.53 -14.61
CA THR A 470 20.76 -19.97 -14.34
C THR A 470 19.59 -20.40 -13.45
N VAL A 471 19.01 -21.55 -13.77
CA VAL A 471 18.00 -22.26 -12.98
C VAL A 471 18.55 -23.64 -12.62
N ARG A 472 18.55 -23.98 -11.35
CA ARG A 472 18.93 -25.31 -10.82
C ARG A 472 17.78 -25.89 -10.01
N VAL A 473 17.46 -27.14 -10.21
CA VAL A 473 16.56 -27.91 -9.34
C VAL A 473 17.42 -28.68 -8.35
N SER A 474 17.24 -28.43 -7.07
CA SER A 474 17.91 -29.14 -5.98
C SER A 474 16.92 -29.96 -5.18
N LYS A 475 17.41 -31.05 -4.56
CA LYS A 475 16.71 -31.83 -3.56
C LYS A 475 17.44 -31.63 -2.22
N ILE A 476 16.68 -31.42 -1.12
CA ILE A 476 17.21 -31.16 0.22
C ILE A 476 17.55 -32.46 0.91
#